data_ee9d218b106029dacb39b35f08073bb0
#
_entry.id   ee9d218b106029dacb39b35f08073bb0
#
_cell.length_a   1.000
_cell.length_b   1.000
_cell.length_c   1.000
_cell.angle_alpha   90.00
_cell.angle_beta   90.00
_cell.angle_gamma   90.00
#
_symmetry.space_group_name_H-M   'P 1'
#
loop_
_entity.id
_entity.type
_entity.pdbx_description
1 polymer ?
#
loop_
_entity_poly.entity_id
_entity_poly.type
_entity_poly.pdbx_seq_one_letter_code
_entity_poly.pdbx_strand_id
1 'polypeptide(L)'
;MDRQTILDELKKVLAPYTANKAALDSINDQTNLVKDLKINSANLVDIIIDAESKYNIEIDLDSAEKMNIVGSCIDVIMEKMDQKV
;
A
#
# COMPACT_ATOMS: atom_id res chain seq x y z
N MET A 1 8.70 2.14 -13.12
CA MET A 1 8.92 2.48 -11.71
C MET A 1 9.30 1.21 -10.98
N ASP A 2 10.35 1.25 -10.16
CA ASP A 2 10.81 0.03 -9.48
C ASP A 2 10.14 -0.13 -8.10
N ARG A 3 10.34 -1.31 -7.51
CA ARG A 3 9.70 -1.63 -6.23
C ARG A 3 10.16 -0.70 -5.11
N GLN A 4 11.43 -0.31 -5.11
CA GLN A 4 11.95 0.56 -4.06
C GLN A 4 11.31 1.94 -4.10
N THR A 5 11.10 2.47 -5.28
CA THR A 5 10.43 3.77 -5.44
C THR A 5 9.00 3.68 -4.93
N ILE A 6 8.28 2.61 -5.28
CA ILE A 6 6.91 2.41 -4.82
C ILE A 6 6.88 2.24 -3.30
N LEU A 7 7.83 1.50 -2.74
CA LEU A 7 7.93 1.31 -1.30
C LEU A 7 8.10 2.66 -0.58
N ASP A 8 9.01 3.49 -1.08
CA ASP A 8 9.26 4.81 -0.50
C ASP A 8 8.02 5.70 -0.57
N GLU A 9 7.29 5.62 -1.67
CA GLU A 9 6.05 6.38 -1.83
C GLU A 9 4.94 5.85 -0.93
N LEU A 10 4.87 4.52 -0.76
CA LEU A 10 3.90 3.92 0.15
C LEU A 10 4.10 4.37 1.59
N LYS A 11 5.35 4.56 2.01
CA LYS A 11 5.62 5.09 3.35
C LYS A 11 4.88 6.41 3.57
N LYS A 12 4.89 7.26 2.57
CA LYS A 12 4.22 8.57 2.65
C LYS A 12 2.70 8.43 2.66
N VAL A 13 2.17 7.48 1.89
CA VAL A 13 0.74 7.21 1.85
C VAL A 13 0.26 6.64 3.19
N LEU A 14 1.04 5.74 3.78
CA LEU A 14 0.66 5.06 5.01
C LEU A 14 0.88 5.90 6.27
N ALA A 15 1.79 6.87 6.23
CA ALA A 15 2.17 7.65 7.40
C ALA A 15 0.99 8.28 8.16
N PRO A 16 -0.02 8.87 7.48
CA PRO A 16 -1.16 9.46 8.20
C PRO A 16 -2.03 8.44 8.93
N TYR A 17 -1.95 7.17 8.55
CA TYR A 17 -2.84 6.14 9.07
C TYR A 17 -2.20 5.24 10.11
N THR A 18 -0.87 5.15 10.14
CA THR A 18 -0.19 4.24 11.04
C THR A 18 -0.11 4.80 12.46
N ALA A 19 -0.34 3.94 13.46
CA ALA A 19 -0.10 4.26 14.85
C ALA A 19 1.31 3.87 15.30
N ASN A 20 2.07 3.16 14.45
CA ASN A 20 3.41 2.68 14.79
C ASN A 20 4.43 3.24 13.82
N LYS A 21 4.94 4.43 14.13
CA LYS A 21 5.90 5.13 13.26
C LYS A 21 7.22 4.39 13.13
N ALA A 22 7.66 3.72 14.19
CA ALA A 22 8.90 2.95 14.16
C ALA A 22 8.80 1.80 13.16
N ALA A 23 7.66 1.11 13.13
CA ALA A 23 7.44 0.03 12.17
C ALA A 23 7.37 0.58 10.74
N LEU A 24 6.82 1.77 10.56
CA LEU A 24 6.76 2.42 9.25
C LEU A 24 8.16 2.69 8.71
N ASP A 25 9.06 3.15 9.56
CA ASP A 25 10.45 3.43 9.15
C ASP A 25 11.19 2.16 8.71
N SER A 26 10.76 1.02 9.21
CA SER A 26 11.39 -0.28 8.96
C SER A 26 10.56 -1.18 8.04
N ILE A 27 9.61 -0.64 7.29
CA ILE A 27 8.73 -1.48 6.46
C ILE A 27 9.52 -2.24 5.41
N ASN A 28 9.02 -3.43 5.12
CA ASN A 28 9.55 -4.30 4.08
C ASN A 28 8.38 -5.07 3.47
N ASP A 29 8.67 -5.95 2.53
CA ASP A 29 7.63 -6.71 1.83
C ASP A 29 6.75 -7.55 2.77
N GLN A 30 7.27 -7.93 3.94
CA GLN A 30 6.56 -8.77 4.89
C GLN A 30 5.72 -7.99 5.89
N THR A 31 5.85 -6.67 5.93
CA THR A 31 5.15 -5.85 6.92
C THR A 31 3.63 -5.91 6.70
N ASN A 32 2.89 -6.26 7.76
CA ASN A 32 1.42 -6.31 7.72
C ASN A 32 0.86 -4.93 8.10
N LEU A 33 -0.07 -4.43 7.30
CA LEU A 33 -0.62 -3.10 7.49
C LEU A 33 -1.40 -2.98 8.81
N VAL A 34 -2.18 -3.99 9.14
CA VAL A 34 -3.01 -3.96 10.35
C VAL A 34 -2.21 -4.39 11.56
N LYS A 35 -1.48 -5.51 11.47
CA LYS A 35 -0.80 -6.11 12.61
C LYS A 35 0.47 -5.37 12.99
N ASP A 36 1.28 -5.00 12.02
CA ASP A 36 2.59 -4.39 12.27
C ASP A 36 2.52 -2.88 12.33
N LEU A 37 1.81 -2.26 11.40
CA LEU A 37 1.71 -0.80 11.34
C LEU A 37 0.57 -0.27 12.21
N LYS A 38 -0.25 -1.16 12.77
CA LYS A 38 -1.38 -0.78 13.62
C LYS A 38 -2.35 0.16 12.91
N ILE A 39 -2.57 -0.07 11.63
CA ILE A 39 -3.54 0.69 10.85
C ILE A 39 -4.92 0.09 11.11
N ASN A 40 -5.90 0.96 11.39
CA ASN A 40 -7.28 0.52 11.54
C ASN A 40 -7.76 -0.06 10.21
N SER A 41 -8.34 -1.27 10.24
CA SER A 41 -8.79 -1.93 9.00
C SER A 41 -9.81 -1.08 8.22
N ALA A 42 -10.58 -0.24 8.89
CA ALA A 42 -11.50 0.67 8.23
C ALA A 42 -10.77 1.70 7.34
N ASN A 43 -9.51 1.99 7.65
CA ASN A 43 -8.72 2.94 6.86
C ASN A 43 -8.07 2.29 5.63
N LEU A 44 -8.13 0.97 5.48
CA LEU A 44 -7.57 0.31 4.31
C LEU A 44 -8.23 0.79 3.02
N VAL A 45 -9.53 1.09 3.07
CA VAL A 45 -10.24 1.65 1.91
C VAL A 45 -9.66 3.00 1.52
N ASP A 46 -9.37 3.84 2.51
CA ASP A 46 -8.77 5.16 2.26
C ASP A 46 -7.39 5.02 1.61
N ILE A 47 -6.60 4.06 2.07
CA ILE A 47 -5.27 3.79 1.51
C ILE A 47 -5.39 3.34 0.05
N ILE A 48 -6.37 2.49 -0.26
CA ILE A 48 -6.61 2.02 -1.61
C ILE A 48 -6.99 3.19 -2.51
N ILE A 49 -7.87 4.07 -2.05
CA ILE A 49 -8.29 5.25 -2.80
C ILE A 49 -7.10 6.18 -3.04
N ASP A 50 -6.26 6.38 -2.02
CA ASP A 50 -5.06 7.21 -2.15
C ASP A 50 -4.11 6.63 -3.21
N ALA A 51 -3.93 5.31 -3.21
CA ALA A 51 -3.08 4.65 -4.19
C ALA A 51 -3.65 4.78 -5.61
N GLU A 52 -4.96 4.61 -5.76
CA GLU A 52 -5.62 4.76 -7.04
C GLU A 52 -5.42 6.17 -7.60
N SER A 53 -5.56 7.16 -6.74
CA SER A 53 -5.40 8.55 -7.12
C SER A 53 -3.94 8.89 -7.46
N LYS A 54 -3.02 8.40 -6.63
CA LYS A 54 -1.60 8.69 -6.79
C LYS A 54 -1.02 8.12 -8.08
N TYR A 55 -1.41 6.88 -8.41
CA TYR A 55 -0.87 6.17 -9.57
C TYR A 55 -1.81 6.19 -10.77
N ASN A 56 -2.99 6.79 -10.62
CA ASN A 56 -4.01 6.84 -11.66
C ASN A 56 -4.35 5.43 -12.18
N ILE A 57 -4.65 4.54 -11.25
CA ILE A 57 -4.98 3.15 -11.52
C ILE A 57 -6.33 2.82 -10.89
N GLU A 58 -6.91 1.69 -11.29
CA GLU A 58 -8.12 1.16 -10.67
C GLU A 58 -7.78 -0.13 -9.95
N ILE A 59 -8.19 -0.23 -8.69
CA ILE A 59 -7.95 -1.43 -7.87
C ILE A 59 -9.31 -2.08 -7.62
N ASP A 60 -9.51 -3.25 -8.21
CA ASP A 60 -10.73 -4.02 -8.04
C ASP A 60 -10.77 -4.68 -6.66
N LEU A 61 -11.95 -5.18 -6.28
CA LEU A 61 -12.15 -5.76 -4.96
C LEU A 61 -11.22 -6.96 -4.72
N ASP A 62 -11.06 -7.83 -5.71
CA ASP A 62 -10.20 -9.00 -5.58
C ASP A 62 -8.75 -8.59 -5.30
N SER A 63 -8.26 -7.58 -6.01
CA SER A 63 -6.90 -7.05 -5.79
C SER A 63 -6.78 -6.38 -4.42
N ALA A 64 -7.80 -5.62 -4.03
CA ALA A 64 -7.83 -4.94 -2.74
C ALA A 64 -7.73 -5.93 -1.57
N GLU A 65 -8.36 -7.07 -1.68
CA GLU A 65 -8.33 -8.10 -0.64
C GLU A 65 -6.93 -8.68 -0.42
N LYS A 66 -6.04 -8.56 -1.40
CA LYS A 66 -4.66 -9.04 -1.29
C LYS A 66 -3.73 -8.01 -0.67
N MET A 67 -4.19 -6.77 -0.48
CA MET A 67 -3.35 -5.65 -0.04
C MET A 67 -3.25 -5.56 1.49
N ASN A 68 -3.00 -6.69 2.14
CA ASN A 68 -2.87 -6.74 3.60
C ASN A 68 -1.41 -6.68 4.07
N ILE A 69 -0.46 -6.90 3.19
CA ILE A 69 0.97 -6.72 3.48
C ILE A 69 1.58 -5.79 2.42
N VAL A 70 2.69 -5.15 2.79
CA VAL A 70 3.34 -4.15 1.94
C VAL A 70 3.73 -4.72 0.58
N GLY A 71 4.32 -5.92 0.56
CA GLY A 71 4.71 -6.57 -0.69
C GLY A 71 3.54 -6.77 -1.64
N SER A 72 2.39 -7.18 -1.11
CA SER A 72 1.18 -7.36 -1.93
C SER A 72 0.68 -6.03 -2.46
N CYS A 73 0.77 -4.96 -1.66
CA CYS A 73 0.39 -3.62 -2.12
C CYS A 73 1.25 -3.21 -3.32
N ILE A 74 2.56 -3.42 -3.21
CA ILE A 74 3.48 -3.08 -4.31
C ILE A 74 3.17 -3.91 -5.54
N ASP A 75 2.93 -5.22 -5.36
CA ASP A 75 2.62 -6.12 -6.48
C ASP A 75 1.35 -5.67 -7.22
N VAL A 76 0.30 -5.32 -6.47
CA VAL A 76 -0.95 -4.86 -7.08
C VAL A 76 -0.72 -3.55 -7.83
N ILE A 77 0.00 -2.61 -7.23
CA ILE A 77 0.26 -1.33 -7.88
C ILE A 77 1.03 -1.54 -9.18
N MET A 78 2.09 -2.34 -9.15
CA MET A 78 2.90 -2.61 -10.34
C MET A 78 2.09 -3.31 -11.43
N GLU A 79 1.28 -4.28 -11.05
CA GLU A 79 0.42 -4.99 -11.99
C GLU A 79 -0.56 -4.03 -12.68
N LYS A 80 -1.22 -3.18 -11.90
CA LYS A 80 -2.19 -2.23 -12.46
C LYS A 80 -1.53 -1.17 -13.32
N MET A 81 -0.32 -0.76 -12.97
CA MET A 81 0.44 0.19 -13.79
C MET A 81 0.85 -0.43 -15.12
N ASP A 82 1.22 -1.70 -15.13
CA ASP A 82 1.54 -2.43 -16.37
C ASP A 82 0.32 -2.56 -17.29
N GLN A 83 -0.88 -2.63 -16.73
CA GLN A 83 -2.11 -2.74 -17.49
C GLN A 83 -2.54 -1.41 -18.10
N LYS A 84 -1.94 -0.31 -17.66
CA LYS A 84 -2.20 1.01 -18.22
C LYS A 84 -1.34 1.20 -19.46
N VAL A 85 -1.97 1.31 -20.58
CA VAL A 85 -1.26 1.53 -21.85
C VAL A 85 -1.77 2.79 -22.52
#